data_f0a3e10473da3d11a5b81179d8368e93
#
_entry.id   f0a3e10473da3d11a5b81179d8368e93
#
_cell.length_a   1.000
_cell.length_b   1.000
_cell.length_c   1.000
_cell.angle_alpha   90.00
_cell.angle_beta   90.00
_cell.angle_gamma   90.00
#
_symmetry.space_group_name_H-M   'P 1'
#
loop_
_entity.id
_entity.type
_entity.pdbx_description
1 polymer ?
#
loop_
_entity_poly.entity_id
_entity_poly.type
_entity_poly.pdbx_seq_one_letter_code
_entity_poly.pdbx_strand_id
1 'polypeptide(L)'
;MTGLTDARRIWDAVLAAEARGERALLAEIVAVVGSAYRRPGALMMMSSDGRMEGTLSGGCLEGDLYVRAEPLFSGAPPFIVDYDLAEDEMWSLGIGCKGQIRVWVHRPPDGANRARWEQALATGGVLHAQLPLGEDRVWLPGEAYLDAERGEVVRAAWEGAEPRVFGPDAWYVRAWRPAPRLVLVGAGHDAEPVAHLAQRMGFEVVVVDPREAFNEERRFPGAQHLVVEAGSLTPAGHPELVDAHWVVMNHHKERDEAALRAALAMRPRFVGALGPWSRTAELLAGVPGAERVHGPLGLDVGAETPEEVALSIVAELMAADRGKSGAALNRRERVHVAR
;
A
#
# COMPACT_ATOMS: atom_id res chain seq x y z
N MET A 1 -2.77 5.29 3.17
CA MET A 1 -2.43 5.50 1.73
C MET A 1 -3.18 4.44 0.95
N THR A 2 -3.84 4.84 -0.13
CA THR A 2 -4.38 3.87 -1.09
C THR A 2 -3.17 3.28 -1.79
N GLY A 3 -2.84 2.03 -1.51
CA GLY A 3 -1.68 1.37 -2.08
C GLY A 3 -1.84 1.18 -3.59
N LEU A 4 -0.75 0.92 -4.29
CA LEU A 4 -0.74 0.58 -5.70
C LEU A 4 -1.70 -0.58 -6.01
N THR A 5 -1.77 -1.57 -5.12
CA THR A 5 -2.68 -2.73 -5.21
C THR A 5 -4.16 -2.30 -5.24
N ASP A 6 -4.58 -1.36 -4.38
CA ASP A 6 -5.96 -0.85 -4.37
C ASP A 6 -6.26 -0.07 -5.67
N ALA A 7 -5.30 0.75 -6.13
CA ALA A 7 -5.43 1.49 -7.38
C ALA A 7 -5.49 0.57 -8.61
N ARG A 8 -4.70 -0.50 -8.65
CA ARG A 8 -4.77 -1.54 -9.70
C ARG A 8 -6.15 -2.19 -9.73
N ARG A 9 -6.67 -2.62 -8.59
CA ARG A 9 -8.00 -3.23 -8.48
C ARG A 9 -9.10 -2.30 -9.02
N ILE A 10 -9.04 -1.01 -8.71
CA ILE A 10 -9.98 -0.01 -9.24
C ILE A 10 -9.80 0.14 -10.75
N TRP A 11 -8.56 0.13 -11.24
CA TRP A 11 -8.29 0.20 -12.69
C TRP A 11 -8.79 -1.04 -13.44
N ASP A 12 -8.60 -2.21 -12.89
CA ASP A 12 -9.14 -3.47 -13.46
C ASP A 12 -10.66 -3.40 -13.56
N ALA A 13 -11.35 -2.78 -12.60
CA ALA A 13 -12.78 -2.56 -12.65
C ALA A 13 -13.19 -1.56 -13.74
N VAL A 14 -12.36 -0.51 -14.00
CA VAL A 14 -12.54 0.40 -15.15
C VAL A 14 -12.50 -0.39 -16.45
N LEU A 15 -11.42 -1.19 -16.65
CA LEU A 15 -11.24 -2.01 -17.86
C LEU A 15 -12.39 -3.00 -18.06
N ALA A 16 -12.84 -3.61 -16.97
CA ALA A 16 -13.96 -4.55 -17.02
C ALA A 16 -15.31 -3.85 -17.37
N ALA A 17 -15.55 -2.62 -16.93
CA ALA A 17 -16.72 -1.84 -17.31
C ALA A 17 -16.65 -1.50 -18.81
N GLU A 18 -15.54 -0.98 -19.30
CA GLU A 18 -15.33 -0.65 -20.71
C GLU A 18 -15.48 -1.87 -21.63
N ALA A 19 -14.98 -3.04 -21.20
CA ALA A 19 -15.12 -4.29 -21.95
C ALA A 19 -16.59 -4.75 -22.10
N ARG A 20 -17.48 -4.30 -21.21
CA ARG A 20 -18.93 -4.49 -21.32
C ARG A 20 -19.64 -3.42 -22.15
N GLY A 21 -18.91 -2.44 -22.67
CA GLY A 21 -19.46 -1.29 -23.38
C GLY A 21 -20.01 -0.19 -22.43
N GLU A 22 -19.72 -0.29 -21.15
CA GLU A 22 -20.12 0.69 -20.15
C GLU A 22 -19.09 1.83 -20.03
N ARG A 23 -19.56 3.01 -19.63
CA ARG A 23 -18.70 4.14 -19.31
C ARG A 23 -18.31 4.08 -17.84
N ALA A 24 -17.03 4.33 -17.55
CA ALA A 24 -16.51 4.39 -16.21
C ALA A 24 -16.19 5.84 -15.79
N LEU A 25 -16.32 6.12 -14.51
CA LEU A 25 -15.86 7.33 -13.84
C LEU A 25 -14.99 6.95 -12.64
N LEU A 26 -14.07 7.83 -12.29
CA LEU A 26 -13.26 7.75 -11.09
C LEU A 26 -13.68 8.84 -10.12
N ALA A 27 -13.74 8.48 -8.84
CA ALA A 27 -13.94 9.41 -7.75
C ALA A 27 -12.80 9.26 -6.75
N GLU A 28 -12.13 10.34 -6.42
CA GLU A 28 -10.93 10.35 -5.56
C GLU A 28 -11.06 11.38 -4.45
N ILE A 29 -10.76 10.97 -3.20
CA ILE A 29 -10.60 11.93 -2.10
C ILE A 29 -9.31 12.70 -2.32
N VAL A 30 -9.40 14.01 -2.55
CA VAL A 30 -8.23 14.87 -2.77
C VAL A 30 -7.84 15.68 -1.52
N ALA A 31 -8.77 15.87 -0.58
CA ALA A 31 -8.48 16.53 0.70
C ALA A 31 -9.41 16.00 1.81
N VAL A 32 -8.91 16.03 3.04
CA VAL A 32 -9.66 15.71 4.26
C VAL A 32 -9.31 16.71 5.33
N VAL A 33 -10.33 17.25 6.00
CA VAL A 33 -10.19 18.07 7.19
C VAL A 33 -10.90 17.36 8.34
N GLY A 34 -10.23 17.17 9.48
CA GLY A 34 -10.78 16.45 10.61
C GLY A 34 -10.77 14.93 10.45
N SER A 35 -11.82 14.25 10.89
CA SER A 35 -11.93 12.77 10.92
C SER A 35 -12.76 12.26 9.74
N ALA A 36 -12.20 11.37 8.93
CA ALA A 36 -12.89 10.71 7.83
C ALA A 36 -12.54 9.22 7.78
N TYR A 37 -13.44 8.42 7.18
CA TYR A 37 -13.27 6.97 7.04
C TYR A 37 -12.04 6.61 6.17
N ARG A 38 -11.85 7.32 5.06
CA ARG A 38 -10.70 7.14 4.15
C ARG A 38 -9.87 8.43 4.11
N ARG A 39 -8.67 8.33 3.59
CA ARG A 39 -7.69 9.40 3.48
C ARG A 39 -7.58 9.93 2.04
N PRO A 40 -6.96 11.11 1.83
CA PRO A 40 -6.61 11.56 0.49
C PRO A 40 -5.88 10.47 -0.29
N GLY A 41 -6.21 10.33 -1.57
CA GLY A 41 -5.77 9.26 -2.44
C GLY A 41 -6.67 8.01 -2.44
N ALA A 42 -7.72 7.95 -1.62
CA ALA A 42 -8.73 6.90 -1.73
C ALA A 42 -9.49 7.04 -3.05
N LEU A 43 -9.58 5.95 -3.78
CA LEU A 43 -10.13 5.90 -5.13
C LEU A 43 -11.31 4.93 -5.19
N MET A 44 -12.30 5.27 -5.99
CA MET A 44 -13.48 4.47 -6.31
C MET A 44 -13.79 4.58 -7.79
N MET A 45 -14.29 3.50 -8.39
CA MET A 45 -14.85 3.48 -9.74
C MET A 45 -16.37 3.41 -9.67
N MET A 46 -17.04 4.13 -10.58
CA MET A 46 -18.47 4.05 -10.84
C MET A 46 -18.68 3.78 -12.33
N SER A 47 -19.59 2.88 -12.69
CA SER A 47 -19.92 2.61 -14.09
C SER A 47 -21.36 2.98 -14.43
N SER A 48 -21.63 3.23 -15.71
CA SER A 48 -22.94 3.67 -16.20
C SER A 48 -24.07 2.65 -15.99
N ASP A 49 -23.75 1.40 -15.69
CA ASP A 49 -24.71 0.35 -15.30
C ASP A 49 -24.99 0.29 -13.78
N GLY A 50 -24.48 1.26 -13.01
CA GLY A 50 -24.69 1.36 -11.57
C GLY A 50 -23.74 0.55 -10.70
N ARG A 51 -22.75 -0.13 -11.29
CA ARG A 51 -21.74 -0.86 -10.51
C ARG A 51 -20.70 0.09 -9.95
N MET A 52 -20.22 -0.25 -8.75
CA MET A 52 -19.19 0.50 -8.05
C MET A 52 -18.10 -0.45 -7.55
N GLU A 53 -16.85 -0.02 -7.60
CA GLU A 53 -15.71 -0.73 -7.02
C GLU A 53 -14.87 0.23 -6.16
N GLY A 54 -14.52 -0.18 -4.95
CA GLY A 54 -13.90 0.68 -3.94
C GLY A 54 -14.93 1.40 -3.06
N THR A 55 -14.43 2.21 -2.12
CA THR A 55 -15.27 3.02 -1.23
C THR A 55 -14.50 4.24 -0.73
N LEU A 56 -15.20 5.35 -0.53
CA LEU A 56 -14.68 6.59 0.02
C LEU A 56 -15.18 6.85 1.45
N SER A 57 -16.39 6.42 1.77
CA SER A 57 -17.06 6.71 3.04
C SER A 57 -17.53 5.47 3.82
N GLY A 58 -17.39 4.28 3.23
CA GLY A 58 -17.92 3.05 3.79
C GLY A 58 -19.40 2.80 3.42
N GLY A 59 -19.90 3.44 2.36
CA GLY A 59 -21.23 3.23 1.80
C GLY A 59 -22.20 4.41 1.96
N CYS A 60 -21.83 5.44 2.74
CA CYS A 60 -22.75 6.51 3.09
C CYS A 60 -22.92 7.57 2.00
N LEU A 61 -21.85 7.90 1.29
CA LEU A 61 -21.83 8.99 0.29
C LEU A 61 -21.87 8.48 -1.15
N GLU A 62 -21.58 7.21 -1.35
CA GLU A 62 -21.41 6.63 -2.68
C GLU A 62 -22.67 6.75 -3.55
N GLY A 63 -23.85 6.61 -2.95
CA GLY A 63 -25.12 6.77 -3.65
C GLY A 63 -25.40 8.22 -4.12
N ASP A 64 -25.17 9.21 -3.26
CA ASP A 64 -25.31 10.64 -3.63
C ASP A 64 -24.26 11.01 -4.68
N LEU A 65 -23.03 10.54 -4.48
CA LEU A 65 -21.94 10.79 -5.42
C LEU A 65 -22.23 10.23 -6.81
N TYR A 66 -22.84 9.03 -6.89
CA TYR A 66 -23.27 8.43 -8.14
C TYR A 66 -24.30 9.29 -8.88
N VAL A 67 -25.34 9.75 -8.17
CA VAL A 67 -26.37 10.61 -8.75
C VAL A 67 -25.78 11.92 -9.28
N ARG A 68 -24.88 12.56 -8.52
CA ARG A 68 -24.17 13.77 -8.95
C ARG A 68 -23.25 13.53 -10.14
N ALA A 69 -22.67 12.33 -10.23
CA ALA A 69 -21.76 11.95 -11.31
C ALA A 69 -22.46 11.56 -12.62
N GLU A 70 -23.76 11.26 -12.58
CA GLU A 70 -24.53 10.79 -13.74
C GLU A 70 -24.36 11.66 -15.00
N PRO A 71 -24.37 13.02 -14.94
CA PRO A 71 -24.13 13.86 -16.11
C PRO A 71 -22.76 13.67 -16.76
N LEU A 72 -21.72 13.22 -16.02
CA LEU A 72 -20.39 12.97 -16.58
C LEU A 72 -20.39 11.79 -17.55
N PHE A 73 -21.24 10.80 -17.33
CA PHE A 73 -21.42 9.72 -18.31
C PHE A 73 -21.92 10.24 -19.66
N SER A 74 -22.59 11.38 -19.69
CA SER A 74 -23.12 12.00 -20.90
C SER A 74 -22.26 13.14 -21.44
N GLY A 75 -21.08 13.38 -20.89
CA GLY A 75 -20.13 14.35 -21.42
C GLY A 75 -19.97 15.64 -20.61
N ALA A 76 -20.66 15.80 -19.47
CA ALA A 76 -20.43 16.93 -18.57
C ALA A 76 -18.95 16.99 -18.10
N PRO A 77 -18.43 18.17 -17.74
CA PRO A 77 -17.05 18.30 -17.28
C PRO A 77 -16.82 17.63 -15.92
N PRO A 78 -15.57 17.23 -15.58
CA PRO A 78 -15.17 16.83 -14.23
C PRO A 78 -15.53 17.89 -13.20
N PHE A 79 -15.78 17.47 -11.95
CA PHE A 79 -16.15 18.39 -10.89
C PHE A 79 -15.57 17.97 -9.54
N ILE A 80 -15.61 18.90 -8.60
CA ILE A 80 -15.28 18.68 -7.19
C ILE A 80 -16.58 18.82 -6.39
N VAL A 81 -16.74 17.94 -5.39
CA VAL A 81 -17.77 18.04 -4.38
C VAL A 81 -17.18 17.99 -3.00
N ASP A 82 -17.62 18.90 -2.13
CA ASP A 82 -17.29 18.92 -0.72
C ASP A 82 -18.44 18.31 0.09
N TYR A 83 -18.11 17.37 0.97
CA TYR A 83 -19.02 16.79 1.94
C TYR A 83 -18.60 17.18 3.34
N ASP A 84 -19.51 17.83 4.09
CA ASP A 84 -19.36 18.05 5.52
C ASP A 84 -20.02 16.89 6.26
N LEU A 85 -19.21 16.08 6.94
CA LEU A 85 -19.68 14.91 7.68
C LEU A 85 -20.16 15.28 9.09
N ALA A 86 -20.04 16.57 9.49
CA ALA A 86 -20.43 17.06 10.81
C ALA A 86 -21.81 17.73 10.84
N GLU A 87 -22.33 18.21 9.69
CA GLU A 87 -23.61 18.95 9.59
C GLU A 87 -24.81 18.06 9.25
N ASP A 88 -24.96 16.96 9.92
CA ASP A 88 -25.81 15.88 9.47
C ASP A 88 -27.23 15.85 10.09
N GLU A 89 -28.03 16.89 9.92
CA GLU A 89 -29.48 16.75 10.08
C GLU A 89 -30.17 16.08 8.85
N MET A 90 -29.54 16.07 7.69
CA MET A 90 -30.18 15.57 6.46
C MET A 90 -29.87 14.10 6.14
N TRP A 91 -28.82 13.54 6.74
CA TRP A 91 -28.38 12.17 6.49
C TRP A 91 -28.47 11.27 7.72
N SER A 92 -29.38 11.42 8.62
CA SER A 92 -29.63 10.69 9.90
C SER A 92 -29.07 9.25 10.05
N LEU A 93 -27.93 8.98 9.45
CA LEU A 93 -27.26 7.68 9.37
C LEU A 93 -26.31 7.41 10.54
N GLY A 94 -26.22 8.32 11.55
CA GLY A 94 -25.40 8.09 12.72
C GLY A 94 -23.91 7.97 12.42
N ILE A 95 -23.39 8.65 11.39
CA ILE A 95 -21.98 8.61 11.01
C ILE A 95 -21.18 9.36 12.06
N GLY A 96 -20.45 8.65 12.90
CA GLY A 96 -19.61 9.24 13.96
C GLY A 96 -18.38 10.02 13.46
N CYS A 97 -18.27 10.34 12.18
CA CYS A 97 -17.18 11.10 11.59
C CYS A 97 -17.49 12.60 11.66
N LYS A 98 -16.60 13.38 12.28
CA LYS A 98 -16.68 14.84 12.37
C LYS A 98 -15.58 15.44 11.50
N GLY A 99 -15.78 15.47 10.18
CA GLY A 99 -14.80 16.01 9.26
C GLY A 99 -15.38 16.38 7.93
N GLN A 100 -14.56 17.00 7.08
CA GLN A 100 -14.92 17.36 5.72
C GLN A 100 -14.06 16.56 4.77
N ILE A 101 -14.65 16.09 3.67
CA ILE A 101 -13.91 15.46 2.58
C ILE A 101 -14.21 16.20 1.27
N ARG A 102 -13.16 16.33 0.47
CA ARG A 102 -13.25 16.89 -0.88
C ARG A 102 -13.01 15.76 -1.88
N VAL A 103 -13.96 15.53 -2.76
CA VAL A 103 -13.93 14.46 -3.75
C VAL A 103 -13.85 15.05 -5.15
N TRP A 104 -12.88 14.62 -5.93
CA TRP A 104 -12.75 14.90 -7.35
C TRP A 104 -13.38 13.76 -8.15
N VAL A 105 -14.31 14.11 -9.06
CA VAL A 105 -14.97 13.14 -9.94
C VAL A 105 -14.59 13.47 -11.38
N HIS A 106 -14.04 12.46 -12.05
CA HIS A 106 -13.49 12.62 -13.40
C HIS A 106 -13.60 11.33 -14.22
N ARG A 107 -13.36 11.44 -15.53
CA ARG A 107 -13.23 10.25 -16.38
C ARG A 107 -11.88 9.61 -16.22
N PRO A 108 -11.76 8.29 -16.48
CA PRO A 108 -10.44 7.68 -16.68
C PRO A 108 -9.67 8.45 -17.77
N PRO A 109 -8.35 8.54 -17.66
CA PRO A 109 -7.54 9.16 -18.71
C PRO A 109 -7.66 8.39 -20.03
N ASP A 110 -7.46 9.09 -21.13
CA ASP A 110 -7.45 8.55 -22.47
C ASP A 110 -6.09 8.74 -23.16
N GLY A 111 -5.95 8.20 -24.36
CA GLY A 111 -4.78 8.39 -25.22
C GLY A 111 -3.44 8.14 -24.53
N ALA A 112 -2.53 9.10 -24.65
CA ALA A 112 -1.17 9.01 -24.08
C ALA A 112 -1.16 9.01 -22.54
N ASN A 113 -2.09 9.73 -21.91
CA ASN A 113 -2.22 9.76 -20.44
C ASN A 113 -2.64 8.40 -19.90
N ARG A 114 -3.51 7.68 -20.61
CA ARG A 114 -3.91 6.33 -20.20
C ARG A 114 -2.72 5.37 -20.16
N ALA A 115 -1.90 5.36 -21.19
CA ALA A 115 -0.71 4.50 -21.22
C ALA A 115 0.25 4.82 -20.05
N ARG A 116 0.40 6.10 -19.69
CA ARG A 116 1.21 6.52 -18.55
C ARG A 116 0.61 6.10 -17.20
N TRP A 117 -0.72 6.18 -17.06
CA TRP A 117 -1.42 5.66 -15.88
C TRP A 117 -1.19 4.16 -15.71
N GLU A 118 -1.38 3.38 -16.79
CA GLU A 118 -1.18 1.94 -16.78
C GLU A 118 0.28 1.57 -16.44
N GLN A 119 1.25 2.29 -17.00
CA GLN A 119 2.65 2.12 -16.64
C GLN A 119 2.91 2.47 -15.17
N ALA A 120 2.36 3.59 -14.66
CA ALA A 120 2.52 3.97 -13.27
C ALA A 120 1.84 2.99 -12.30
N LEU A 121 0.71 2.41 -12.70
CA LEU A 121 0.06 1.34 -11.94
C LEU A 121 0.87 0.03 -11.96
N ALA A 122 1.70 -0.19 -12.99
CA ALA A 122 2.59 -1.35 -13.07
C ALA A 122 3.90 -1.17 -12.28
N THR A 123 4.52 0.01 -12.36
CA THR A 123 5.89 0.23 -11.87
C THR A 123 6.01 1.30 -10.78
N GLY A 124 4.92 1.98 -10.47
CA GLY A 124 4.89 3.18 -9.64
C GLY A 124 4.96 4.46 -10.49
N GLY A 125 4.51 5.56 -9.92
CA GLY A 125 4.48 6.87 -10.55
C GLY A 125 3.85 7.92 -9.66
N VAL A 126 3.85 9.18 -10.12
CA VAL A 126 3.21 10.29 -9.42
C VAL A 126 2.20 10.96 -10.35
N LEU A 127 0.93 10.94 -9.96
CA LEU A 127 -0.11 11.76 -10.58
C LEU A 127 0.04 13.21 -10.12
N HIS A 128 -0.01 14.13 -11.05
CA HIS A 128 -0.03 15.56 -10.85
C HIS A 128 -1.13 16.14 -11.76
N ALA A 129 -2.20 16.62 -11.15
CA ALA A 129 -3.38 17.09 -11.87
C ALA A 129 -3.85 18.45 -11.37
N GLN A 130 -4.26 19.33 -12.27
CA GLN A 130 -4.90 20.58 -11.92
C GLN A 130 -6.41 20.37 -11.79
N LEU A 131 -6.98 20.72 -10.65
CA LEU A 131 -8.39 20.47 -10.36
C LEU A 131 -9.29 21.63 -10.77
N PRO A 132 -10.55 21.35 -11.22
CA PRO A 132 -11.10 20.05 -11.57
C PRO A 132 -10.86 19.66 -13.04
N LEU A 133 -10.53 20.60 -13.92
CA LEU A 133 -10.59 20.47 -15.38
C LEU A 133 -9.22 20.43 -16.06
N GLY A 134 -8.16 20.57 -15.27
CA GLY A 134 -6.82 20.82 -15.80
C GLY A 134 -6.13 19.60 -16.39
N GLU A 135 -4.98 19.88 -16.98
CA GLU A 135 -4.08 18.86 -17.49
C GLU A 135 -3.59 17.96 -16.35
N ASP A 136 -3.78 16.67 -16.50
CA ASP A 136 -3.13 15.69 -15.67
C ASP A 136 -1.85 15.19 -16.34
N ARG A 137 -0.85 14.92 -15.54
CA ARG A 137 0.38 14.28 -15.96
C ARG A 137 0.82 13.24 -14.94
N VAL A 138 1.20 12.09 -15.43
CA VAL A 138 1.83 11.07 -14.62
C VAL A 138 3.33 11.10 -14.85
N TRP A 139 4.08 11.25 -13.76
CA TRP A 139 5.54 11.15 -13.74
C TRP A 139 5.96 9.74 -13.39
N LEU A 140 6.88 9.19 -14.16
CA LEU A 140 7.45 7.88 -13.94
C LEU A 140 8.83 8.00 -13.27
N PRO A 141 9.26 6.98 -12.49
CA PRO A 141 10.59 6.99 -11.89
C PRO A 141 11.70 7.25 -12.92
N GLY A 142 12.61 8.18 -12.60
CA GLY A 142 13.73 8.54 -13.47
C GLY A 142 13.46 9.65 -14.49
N GLU A 143 12.22 10.13 -14.63
CA GLU A 143 11.92 11.25 -15.53
C GLU A 143 12.37 12.59 -14.94
N ALA A 144 12.83 13.50 -15.82
CA ALA A 144 13.13 14.88 -15.46
C ALA A 144 11.85 15.70 -15.26
N TYR A 145 11.84 16.57 -14.26
CA TYR A 145 10.72 17.48 -13.97
C TYR A 145 10.79 18.72 -14.86
N LEU A 146 9.61 19.27 -15.21
CA LEU A 146 9.50 20.44 -16.09
C LEU A 146 10.00 21.73 -15.44
N ASP A 147 9.80 21.87 -14.14
CA ASP A 147 10.28 23.02 -13.35
C ASP A 147 10.66 22.58 -11.93
N ALA A 148 11.43 23.43 -11.25
CA ALA A 148 11.99 23.10 -9.93
C ALA A 148 10.91 22.94 -8.85
N GLU A 149 9.87 23.80 -8.86
CA GLU A 149 8.81 23.79 -7.85
C GLU A 149 7.95 22.52 -7.94
N ARG A 150 7.47 22.21 -9.15
CA ARG A 150 6.71 20.98 -9.41
C ARG A 150 7.55 19.73 -9.17
N GLY A 151 8.82 19.77 -9.54
CA GLY A 151 9.77 18.69 -9.31
C GLY A 151 9.96 18.39 -7.82
N GLU A 152 10.00 19.40 -6.96
CA GLU A 152 10.10 19.25 -5.52
C GLU A 152 8.85 18.57 -4.94
N VAL A 153 7.66 19.02 -5.35
CA VAL A 153 6.37 18.44 -4.89
C VAL A 153 6.22 17.00 -5.34
N VAL A 154 6.57 16.67 -6.60
CA VAL A 154 6.51 15.31 -7.12
C VAL A 154 7.51 14.41 -6.39
N ARG A 155 8.73 14.91 -6.11
CA ARG A 155 9.74 14.16 -5.33
C ARG A 155 9.25 13.90 -3.91
N ALA A 156 8.72 14.91 -3.22
CA ALA A 156 8.18 14.77 -1.87
C ALA A 156 7.04 13.73 -1.84
N ALA A 157 6.15 13.72 -2.84
CA ALA A 157 5.09 12.71 -2.96
C ALA A 157 5.68 11.31 -3.13
N TRP A 158 6.71 11.17 -3.98
CA TRP A 158 7.40 9.90 -4.17
C TRP A 158 8.10 9.41 -2.90
N GLU A 159 8.70 10.31 -2.13
CA GLU A 159 9.40 10.02 -0.87
C GLU A 159 8.45 9.76 0.31
N GLY A 160 7.17 10.01 0.17
CA GLY A 160 6.18 9.63 1.15
C GLY A 160 5.22 10.69 1.64
N ALA A 161 5.27 11.89 1.09
CA ALA A 161 4.26 12.90 1.41
C ALA A 161 2.84 12.37 1.09
N GLU A 162 1.89 12.73 1.94
CA GLU A 162 0.48 12.38 1.71
C GLU A 162 -0.04 13.10 0.46
N PRO A 163 -1.00 12.48 -0.26
CA PRO A 163 -1.70 13.15 -1.36
C PRO A 163 -2.30 14.47 -0.88
N ARG A 164 -2.13 15.53 -1.65
CA ARG A 164 -2.59 16.87 -1.26
C ARG A 164 -2.87 17.77 -2.46
N VAL A 165 -3.72 18.76 -2.23
CA VAL A 165 -3.88 19.91 -3.12
C VAL A 165 -2.95 21.03 -2.66
N PHE A 166 -2.30 21.73 -3.58
CA PHE A 166 -1.38 22.83 -3.30
C PHE A 166 -1.44 23.95 -4.36
N GLY A 167 -0.92 25.11 -4.00
CA GLY A 167 -0.85 26.28 -4.86
C GLY A 167 -2.20 26.96 -5.15
N PRO A 168 -2.17 28.17 -5.73
CA PRO A 168 -3.38 28.94 -6.06
C PRO A 168 -4.22 28.27 -7.16
N ASP A 169 -3.59 27.47 -8.03
CA ASP A 169 -4.23 26.79 -9.17
C ASP A 169 -4.80 25.42 -8.80
N ALA A 170 -4.90 25.10 -7.51
CA ALA A 170 -5.43 23.85 -6.98
C ALA A 170 -4.81 22.59 -7.62
N TRP A 171 -3.49 22.52 -7.66
CA TRP A 171 -2.78 21.32 -8.11
C TRP A 171 -2.89 20.19 -7.10
N TYR A 172 -3.28 19.03 -7.57
CA TYR A 172 -3.33 17.80 -6.79
C TYR A 172 -2.14 16.90 -7.14
N VAL A 173 -1.51 16.32 -6.12
CA VAL A 173 -0.40 15.37 -6.30
C VAL A 173 -0.62 14.12 -5.46
N ARG A 174 -0.36 12.96 -6.07
CA ARG A 174 -0.42 11.65 -5.44
C ARG A 174 0.60 10.71 -6.03
N ALA A 175 1.32 9.96 -5.18
CA ALA A 175 2.21 8.89 -5.63
C ALA A 175 1.53 7.51 -5.56
N TRP A 176 1.72 6.71 -6.59
CA TRP A 176 1.59 5.25 -6.56
C TRP A 176 2.99 4.68 -6.38
N ARG A 177 3.27 4.14 -5.22
CA ARG A 177 4.55 3.51 -4.96
C ARG A 177 4.46 2.01 -5.17
N PRO A 178 5.52 1.36 -5.67
CA PRO A 178 5.55 -0.10 -5.77
C PRO A 178 5.15 -0.74 -4.43
N ALA A 179 4.54 -1.90 -4.53
CA ALA A 179 4.21 -2.68 -3.35
C ALA A 179 5.49 -2.96 -2.53
N PRO A 180 5.44 -2.86 -1.21
CA PRO A 180 6.57 -3.23 -0.39
C PRO A 180 6.87 -4.72 -0.56
N ARG A 181 8.16 -5.08 -0.68
CA ARG A 181 8.57 -6.48 -0.82
C ARG A 181 8.86 -7.10 0.53
N LEU A 182 8.34 -8.31 0.74
CA LEU A 182 8.65 -9.17 1.86
C LEU A 182 9.47 -10.37 1.40
N VAL A 183 10.69 -10.50 1.88
CA VAL A 183 11.52 -11.70 1.72
C VAL A 183 11.28 -12.60 2.94
N LEU A 184 10.62 -13.71 2.71
CA LEU A 184 10.28 -14.71 3.72
C LEU A 184 11.28 -15.86 3.64
N VAL A 185 12.18 -15.96 4.61
CA VAL A 185 13.24 -16.96 4.65
C VAL A 185 12.82 -18.14 5.53
N GLY A 186 12.65 -19.29 4.90
CA GLY A 186 12.07 -20.51 5.47
C GLY A 186 10.66 -20.74 4.98
N ALA A 187 10.44 -21.87 4.33
CA ALA A 187 9.14 -22.30 3.78
C ALA A 187 8.48 -23.37 4.67
N GLY A 188 8.53 -23.22 5.99
CA GLY A 188 7.80 -24.04 6.96
C GLY A 188 6.29 -23.92 6.82
N HIS A 189 5.53 -24.72 7.54
CA HIS A 189 4.05 -24.62 7.55
C HIS A 189 3.57 -23.31 8.17
N ASP A 190 4.31 -22.75 9.11
CA ASP A 190 4.07 -21.46 9.74
C ASP A 190 4.34 -20.26 8.82
N ALA A 191 5.12 -20.44 7.75
CA ALA A 191 5.37 -19.41 6.75
C ALA A 191 4.18 -19.21 5.79
N GLU A 192 3.36 -20.22 5.56
CA GLU A 192 2.21 -20.15 4.64
C GLU A 192 1.21 -19.05 5.04
N PRO A 193 0.68 -19.02 6.29
CA PRO A 193 -0.23 -17.96 6.70
C PRO A 193 0.42 -16.57 6.71
N VAL A 194 1.73 -16.46 6.99
CA VAL A 194 2.46 -15.20 6.91
C VAL A 194 2.48 -14.67 5.47
N ALA A 195 2.85 -15.52 4.51
CA ALA A 195 2.87 -15.16 3.09
C ALA A 195 1.49 -14.74 2.59
N HIS A 196 0.46 -15.54 2.84
CA HIS A 196 -0.90 -15.26 2.41
C HIS A 196 -1.45 -13.96 3.00
N LEU A 197 -1.23 -13.72 4.30
CA LEU A 197 -1.71 -12.51 4.94
C LEU A 197 -0.93 -11.27 4.46
N ALA A 198 0.39 -11.37 4.29
CA ALA A 198 1.22 -10.30 3.76
C ALA A 198 0.80 -9.89 2.34
N GLN A 199 0.52 -10.86 1.44
CA GLN A 199 0.01 -10.60 0.10
C GLN A 199 -1.35 -9.86 0.15
N ARG A 200 -2.26 -10.30 1.01
CA ARG A 200 -3.56 -9.60 1.21
C ARG A 200 -3.39 -8.19 1.75
N MET A 201 -2.30 -7.91 2.48
CA MET A 201 -1.97 -6.55 2.97
C MET A 201 -1.20 -5.73 1.93
N GLY A 202 -0.94 -6.28 0.74
CA GLY A 202 -0.33 -5.59 -0.39
C GLY A 202 1.19 -5.70 -0.47
N PHE A 203 1.80 -6.69 0.19
CA PHE A 203 3.22 -7.01 0.01
C PHE A 203 3.41 -7.92 -1.20
N GLU A 204 4.48 -7.68 -1.97
CA GLU A 204 5.03 -8.67 -2.90
C GLU A 204 5.89 -9.64 -2.10
N VAL A 205 5.53 -10.92 -2.10
CA VAL A 205 6.22 -11.94 -1.29
C VAL A 205 7.23 -12.70 -2.14
N VAL A 206 8.44 -12.81 -1.62
CA VAL A 206 9.52 -13.68 -2.14
C VAL A 206 9.83 -14.73 -1.09
N VAL A 207 9.61 -16.00 -1.40
CA VAL A 207 9.93 -17.12 -0.49
C VAL A 207 11.30 -17.67 -0.83
N VAL A 208 12.16 -17.78 0.18
CA VAL A 208 13.52 -18.28 0.07
C VAL A 208 13.69 -19.54 0.93
N ASP A 209 13.84 -20.69 0.31
CA ASP A 209 14.12 -21.96 1.00
C ASP A 209 14.79 -22.90 -0.01
N PRO A 210 15.91 -23.58 0.35
CA PRO A 210 16.59 -24.50 -0.57
C PRO A 210 15.84 -25.80 -0.82
N ARG A 211 14.83 -26.09 -0.03
CA ARG A 211 14.01 -27.32 -0.17
C ARG A 211 12.90 -27.09 -1.18
N GLU A 212 13.08 -27.53 -2.41
CA GLU A 212 12.12 -27.35 -3.51
C GLU A 212 10.70 -27.83 -3.15
N ALA A 213 10.57 -28.99 -2.49
CA ALA A 213 9.28 -29.55 -2.06
C ALA A 213 8.54 -28.67 -1.01
N PHE A 214 9.24 -27.74 -0.38
CA PHE A 214 8.64 -26.78 0.56
C PHE A 214 8.38 -25.43 -0.10
N ASN A 215 9.22 -25.02 -1.06
CA ASN A 215 9.15 -23.72 -1.74
C ASN A 215 8.49 -23.87 -3.09
N GLU A 216 7.18 -24.13 -3.11
CA GLU A 216 6.39 -24.40 -4.31
C GLU A 216 5.13 -23.53 -4.39
N GLU A 217 4.68 -23.25 -5.62
CA GLU A 217 3.50 -22.41 -5.94
C GLU A 217 2.22 -22.88 -5.23
N ARG A 218 2.04 -24.18 -5.05
CA ARG A 218 0.85 -24.73 -4.37
C ARG A 218 0.74 -24.27 -2.91
N ARG A 219 1.89 -24.07 -2.23
CA ARG A 219 1.95 -23.64 -0.83
C ARG A 219 1.98 -22.12 -0.69
N PHE A 220 2.62 -21.44 -1.64
CA PHE A 220 2.77 -19.99 -1.63
C PHE A 220 2.30 -19.39 -2.96
N PRO A 221 1.01 -19.48 -3.29
CA PRO A 221 0.48 -19.04 -4.56
C PRO A 221 0.71 -17.55 -4.79
N GLY A 222 1.23 -17.22 -5.98
CA GLY A 222 1.54 -15.86 -6.38
C GLY A 222 2.76 -15.22 -5.70
N ALA A 223 3.56 -15.98 -4.96
CA ALA A 223 4.86 -15.55 -4.47
C ALA A 223 5.95 -15.80 -5.53
N GLN A 224 7.04 -15.04 -5.45
CA GLN A 224 8.27 -15.41 -6.15
C GLN A 224 9.01 -16.47 -5.35
N HIS A 225 9.53 -17.50 -6.02
CA HIS A 225 10.24 -18.62 -5.38
C HIS A 225 11.73 -18.57 -5.67
N LEU A 226 12.55 -18.51 -4.64
CA LEU A 226 14.00 -18.64 -4.73
C LEU A 226 14.45 -19.92 -4.00
N VAL A 227 14.77 -20.96 -4.77
CA VAL A 227 15.20 -22.26 -4.24
C VAL A 227 16.72 -22.25 -4.01
N VAL A 228 17.14 -21.48 -3.01
CA VAL A 228 18.56 -21.26 -2.66
C VAL A 228 18.72 -21.14 -1.15
N GLU A 229 19.94 -21.35 -0.66
CA GLU A 229 20.29 -20.98 0.72
C GLU A 229 20.29 -19.44 0.86
N ALA A 230 19.53 -18.90 1.80
CA ALA A 230 19.42 -17.45 1.98
C ALA A 230 20.77 -16.76 2.25
N GLY A 231 21.70 -17.44 2.90
CA GLY A 231 23.06 -16.94 3.13
C GLY A 231 23.90 -16.70 1.86
N SER A 232 23.47 -17.22 0.70
CA SER A 232 24.14 -16.98 -0.58
C SER A 232 23.65 -15.73 -1.31
N LEU A 233 22.57 -15.12 -0.85
CA LEU A 233 21.98 -13.92 -1.46
C LEU A 233 22.89 -12.69 -1.24
N THR A 234 23.13 -11.94 -2.32
CA THR A 234 23.95 -10.73 -2.29
C THR A 234 23.25 -9.58 -3.01
N PRO A 235 23.52 -8.31 -2.65
CA PRO A 235 22.95 -7.16 -3.34
C PRO A 235 23.24 -7.10 -4.83
N ALA A 236 24.40 -7.62 -5.27
CA ALA A 236 24.79 -7.65 -6.67
C ALA A 236 24.05 -8.74 -7.46
N GLY A 237 23.79 -9.90 -6.83
CA GLY A 237 23.06 -11.00 -7.44
C GLY A 237 21.55 -10.82 -7.44
N HIS A 238 21.03 -10.08 -6.45
CA HIS A 238 19.59 -9.87 -6.24
C HIS A 238 19.29 -8.41 -5.90
N PRO A 239 19.54 -7.46 -6.81
CA PRO A 239 19.30 -6.04 -6.58
C PRO A 239 17.83 -5.73 -6.25
N GLU A 240 16.90 -6.56 -6.70
CA GLU A 240 15.47 -6.46 -6.43
C GLU A 240 15.10 -6.70 -4.95
N LEU A 241 15.97 -7.36 -4.18
CA LEU A 241 15.77 -7.62 -2.75
C LEU A 241 16.38 -6.55 -1.84
N VAL A 242 17.10 -5.59 -2.41
CA VAL A 242 17.63 -4.42 -1.68
C VAL A 242 16.47 -3.56 -1.17
N ASP A 243 16.60 -3.03 0.04
CA ASP A 243 15.59 -2.22 0.73
C ASP A 243 14.23 -2.95 0.94
N ALA A 244 14.19 -4.29 0.88
CA ALA A 244 13.02 -5.10 1.20
C ALA A 244 12.82 -5.27 2.71
N HIS A 245 11.65 -5.80 3.11
CA HIS A 245 11.39 -6.31 4.45
C HIS A 245 11.82 -7.77 4.52
N TRP A 246 12.45 -8.19 5.61
CA TRP A 246 12.93 -9.55 5.75
C TRP A 246 12.38 -10.21 7.02
N VAL A 247 11.87 -11.42 6.88
CA VAL A 247 11.45 -12.28 7.98
C VAL A 247 12.19 -13.60 7.90
N VAL A 248 12.95 -13.92 8.94
CA VAL A 248 13.76 -15.15 9.03
C VAL A 248 13.10 -16.12 9.99
N MET A 249 12.71 -17.30 9.48
CA MET A 249 11.94 -18.32 10.19
C MET A 249 12.28 -19.77 9.75
N ASN A 250 13.57 -20.09 9.52
CA ASN A 250 13.99 -21.47 9.17
C ASN A 250 13.95 -22.43 10.34
N HIS A 251 13.89 -21.96 11.59
CA HIS A 251 14.03 -22.78 12.81
C HIS A 251 15.36 -23.54 12.94
N HIS A 252 16.40 -23.08 12.23
CA HIS A 252 17.75 -23.68 12.27
C HIS A 252 18.79 -22.58 12.50
N LYS A 253 19.51 -22.64 13.62
CA LYS A 253 20.37 -21.55 14.10
C LYS A 253 21.38 -21.08 13.04
N GLU A 254 22.17 -21.98 12.48
CA GLU A 254 23.22 -21.63 11.51
C GLU A 254 22.65 -21.03 10.22
N ARG A 255 21.50 -21.54 9.74
CA ARG A 255 20.80 -20.99 8.57
C ARG A 255 20.21 -19.63 8.87
N ASP A 256 19.63 -19.45 10.06
CA ASP A 256 19.06 -18.17 10.48
C ASP A 256 20.15 -17.11 10.63
N GLU A 257 21.31 -17.44 11.20
CA GLU A 257 22.47 -16.53 11.27
C GLU A 257 22.97 -16.13 9.87
N ALA A 258 23.11 -17.08 8.96
CA ALA A 258 23.54 -16.80 7.58
C ALA A 258 22.52 -15.93 6.84
N ALA A 259 21.23 -16.22 7.01
CA ALA A 259 20.13 -15.44 6.43
C ALA A 259 20.09 -14.00 6.96
N LEU A 260 20.25 -13.81 8.28
CA LEU A 260 20.29 -12.48 8.89
C LEU A 260 21.47 -11.64 8.40
N ARG A 261 22.66 -12.25 8.24
CA ARG A 261 23.83 -11.56 7.65
C ARG A 261 23.55 -11.12 6.21
N ALA A 262 22.95 -12.00 5.38
CA ALA A 262 22.56 -11.68 4.02
C ALA A 262 21.50 -10.57 4.00
N ALA A 263 20.45 -10.67 4.84
CA ALA A 263 19.41 -9.66 4.96
C ALA A 263 19.98 -8.28 5.33
N LEU A 264 20.87 -8.21 6.33
CA LEU A 264 21.49 -6.95 6.77
C LEU A 264 22.37 -6.33 5.68
N ALA A 265 23.03 -7.15 4.85
CA ALA A 265 23.80 -6.67 3.69
C ALA A 265 22.90 -6.04 2.62
N MET A 266 21.63 -6.45 2.51
CA MET A 266 20.61 -5.88 1.61
C MET A 266 20.05 -4.53 2.08
N ARG A 267 20.54 -3.97 3.20
CA ARG A 267 20.04 -2.71 3.80
C ARG A 267 18.52 -2.73 4.00
N PRO A 268 17.98 -3.73 4.73
CA PRO A 268 16.52 -3.94 4.79
C PRO A 268 15.81 -2.75 5.44
N ARG A 269 14.59 -2.47 5.00
CA ARG A 269 13.67 -1.54 5.70
C ARG A 269 13.25 -2.07 7.05
N PHE A 270 13.12 -3.39 7.14
CA PHE A 270 12.79 -4.13 8.34
C PHE A 270 13.45 -5.51 8.26
N VAL A 271 13.93 -6.00 9.37
CA VAL A 271 14.42 -7.39 9.49
C VAL A 271 13.97 -7.95 10.82
N GLY A 272 13.32 -9.11 10.78
CA GLY A 272 12.83 -9.81 11.97
C GLY A 272 13.24 -11.28 11.99
N ALA A 273 13.43 -11.79 13.19
CA ALA A 273 13.76 -13.19 13.44
C ALA A 273 12.71 -13.85 14.32
N LEU A 274 12.08 -14.94 13.85
CA LEU A 274 11.09 -15.71 14.58
C LEU A 274 11.76 -16.61 15.62
N GLY A 275 11.15 -16.69 16.79
CA GLY A 275 11.52 -17.60 17.87
C GLY A 275 11.37 -16.97 19.23
N PRO A 276 11.38 -17.80 20.31
CA PRO A 276 11.29 -17.28 21.68
C PRO A 276 12.51 -16.45 22.04
N TRP A 277 12.39 -15.60 23.06
CA TRP A 277 13.42 -14.67 23.50
C TRP A 277 14.79 -15.32 23.69
N SER A 278 14.86 -16.47 24.37
CA SER A 278 16.14 -17.18 24.62
C SER A 278 16.86 -17.55 23.33
N ARG A 279 16.12 -18.09 22.35
CA ARG A 279 16.67 -18.47 21.04
C ARG A 279 17.10 -17.25 20.24
N THR A 280 16.27 -16.21 20.17
CA THR A 280 16.60 -15.00 19.41
C THR A 280 17.80 -14.27 20.01
N ALA A 281 17.93 -14.21 21.34
CA ALA A 281 19.09 -13.62 22.00
C ALA A 281 20.40 -14.36 21.66
N GLU A 282 20.41 -15.70 21.66
CA GLU A 282 21.56 -16.48 21.26
C GLU A 282 21.91 -16.34 19.76
N LEU A 283 20.90 -16.29 18.90
CA LEU A 283 21.03 -16.10 17.47
C LEU A 283 21.66 -14.73 17.16
N LEU A 284 21.14 -13.67 17.78
CA LEU A 284 21.57 -12.30 17.53
C LEU A 284 22.97 -12.01 18.09
N ALA A 285 23.41 -12.69 19.14
CA ALA A 285 24.75 -12.53 19.71
C ALA A 285 25.87 -12.82 18.69
N GLY A 286 25.62 -13.65 17.68
CA GLY A 286 26.58 -14.01 16.62
C GLY A 286 26.49 -13.15 15.36
N VAL A 287 25.58 -12.16 15.27
CA VAL A 287 25.31 -11.41 14.05
C VAL A 287 25.71 -9.94 14.19
N PRO A 288 26.72 -9.44 13.46
CA PRO A 288 27.02 -8.00 13.42
C PRO A 288 25.84 -7.19 12.86
N GLY A 289 25.45 -6.09 13.53
CA GLY A 289 24.30 -5.29 13.16
C GLY A 289 22.97 -5.81 13.72
N ALA A 290 23.02 -6.74 14.67
CA ALA A 290 21.86 -7.36 15.28
C ALA A 290 20.92 -6.38 16.02
N GLU A 291 21.40 -5.20 16.39
CA GLU A 291 20.61 -4.13 16.99
C GLU A 291 19.48 -3.61 16.05
N ARG A 292 19.58 -3.94 14.76
CA ARG A 292 18.56 -3.63 13.75
C ARG A 292 17.52 -4.73 13.57
N VAL A 293 17.73 -5.89 14.19
CA VAL A 293 16.87 -7.08 14.03
C VAL A 293 15.81 -7.08 15.12
N HIS A 294 14.56 -7.16 14.71
CA HIS A 294 13.41 -7.37 15.61
C HIS A 294 13.36 -8.85 16.03
N GLY A 295 13.54 -9.12 17.28
CA GLY A 295 13.50 -10.48 17.83
C GLY A 295 13.28 -10.50 19.34
N PRO A 296 12.27 -11.22 19.82
CA PRO A 296 11.24 -11.97 19.09
C PRO A 296 10.41 -11.13 18.12
N LEU A 297 10.12 -11.70 16.95
CA LEU A 297 9.33 -11.04 15.91
C LEU A 297 7.83 -11.13 16.23
N GLY A 298 7.12 -10.03 15.97
CA GLY A 298 5.66 -9.90 16.11
C GLY A 298 5.23 -8.97 17.23
N LEU A 299 4.01 -8.45 17.13
CA LEU A 299 3.37 -7.69 18.20
C LEU A 299 2.92 -8.65 19.32
N ASP A 300 3.01 -8.21 20.56
CA ASP A 300 2.53 -8.97 21.72
C ASP A 300 0.98 -9.00 21.75
N VAL A 301 0.42 -10.04 21.12
CA VAL A 301 -1.03 -10.27 21.05
C VAL A 301 -1.42 -11.62 21.67
N GLY A 302 -0.48 -12.35 22.31
CA GLY A 302 -0.72 -13.67 22.87
C GLY A 302 -0.96 -14.75 21.81
N ALA A 303 -0.27 -14.66 20.67
CA ALA A 303 -0.43 -15.60 19.54
C ALA A 303 0.07 -17.00 19.89
N GLU A 304 -0.73 -18.04 19.59
CA GLU A 304 -0.43 -19.45 19.84
C GLU A 304 -0.47 -20.28 18.54
N THR A 305 -1.41 -20.01 17.63
CA THR A 305 -1.54 -20.73 16.36
C THR A 305 -0.69 -20.09 15.25
N PRO A 306 -0.35 -20.82 14.18
CA PRO A 306 0.37 -20.26 13.03
C PRO A 306 -0.31 -19.03 12.43
N GLU A 307 -1.64 -19.01 12.37
CA GLU A 307 -2.45 -17.89 11.85
C GLU A 307 -2.38 -16.68 12.78
N GLU A 308 -2.41 -16.89 14.09
CA GLU A 308 -2.25 -15.78 15.07
C GLU A 308 -0.83 -15.21 15.05
N VAL A 309 0.18 -16.08 14.94
CA VAL A 309 1.58 -15.66 14.75
C VAL A 309 1.73 -14.86 13.46
N ALA A 310 1.11 -15.30 12.36
CA ALA A 310 1.12 -14.57 11.10
C ALA A 310 0.47 -13.17 11.24
N LEU A 311 -0.66 -13.08 11.96
CA LEU A 311 -1.29 -11.79 12.25
C LEU A 311 -0.35 -10.87 13.03
N SER A 312 0.30 -11.39 14.07
CA SER A 312 1.26 -10.65 14.90
C SER A 312 2.43 -10.12 14.08
N ILE A 313 3.04 -10.96 13.23
CA ILE A 313 4.16 -10.60 12.35
C ILE A 313 3.74 -9.56 11.31
N VAL A 314 2.66 -9.80 10.59
CA VAL A 314 2.23 -8.90 9.51
C VAL A 314 1.76 -7.56 10.06
N ALA A 315 1.17 -7.54 11.25
CA ALA A 315 0.83 -6.28 11.93
C ALA A 315 2.08 -5.44 12.28
N GLU A 316 3.15 -6.07 12.77
CA GLU A 316 4.43 -5.39 13.02
C GLU A 316 5.07 -4.90 11.71
N LEU A 317 5.11 -5.73 10.67
CA LEU A 317 5.59 -5.33 9.34
C LEU A 317 4.85 -4.10 8.80
N MET A 318 3.52 -4.10 8.90
CA MET A 318 2.69 -2.95 8.47
C MET A 318 2.99 -1.70 9.30
N ALA A 319 3.20 -1.86 10.61
CA ALA A 319 3.54 -0.74 11.49
C ALA A 319 4.90 -0.15 11.11
N ALA A 320 5.90 -1.00 10.89
CA ALA A 320 7.25 -0.62 10.49
C ALA A 320 7.26 0.09 9.11
N ASP A 321 6.60 -0.49 8.10
CA ASP A 321 6.50 0.09 6.75
C ASP A 321 5.85 1.49 6.76
N ARG A 322 4.93 1.72 7.69
CA ARG A 322 4.18 2.97 7.82
C ARG A 322 4.74 3.92 8.88
N GLY A 323 5.87 3.60 9.51
CA GLY A 323 6.46 4.38 10.59
C GLY A 323 5.52 4.52 11.80
N LYS A 324 4.78 3.47 12.14
CA LYS A 324 3.84 3.43 13.28
C LYS A 324 4.37 2.51 14.38
N SER A 325 3.89 2.72 15.60
CA SER A 325 4.36 1.97 16.77
C SER A 325 3.70 0.60 16.97
N GLY A 326 2.60 0.30 16.25
CA GLY A 326 1.76 -0.87 16.54
C GLY A 326 0.95 -0.79 17.85
N ALA A 327 1.07 0.29 18.61
CA ALA A 327 0.36 0.46 19.90
C ALA A 327 -1.15 0.67 19.71
N ALA A 328 -1.92 0.33 20.76
CA ALA A 328 -3.36 0.51 20.79
C ALA A 328 -3.78 1.97 20.52
N LEU A 329 -4.78 2.16 19.66
CA LEU A 329 -5.23 3.47 19.21
C LEU A 329 -5.97 4.27 20.28
N ASN A 330 -6.58 3.61 21.27
CA ASN A 330 -7.31 4.26 22.35
C ASN A 330 -6.45 5.15 23.27
N ARG A 331 -5.12 5.08 23.14
CA ARG A 331 -4.15 5.92 23.87
C ARG A 331 -3.72 7.16 23.07
N ARG A 332 -4.31 7.42 21.90
CA ARG A 332 -3.99 8.56 21.05
C ARG A 332 -5.16 9.52 20.97
N GLU A 333 -4.94 10.79 21.24
CA GLU A 333 -5.94 11.84 21.05
C GLU A 333 -6.41 11.98 19.60
N ARG A 334 -5.53 11.62 18.62
CA ARG A 334 -5.84 11.62 17.19
C ARG A 334 -5.22 10.40 16.52
N VAL A 335 -6.06 9.57 15.94
CA VAL A 335 -5.64 8.31 15.28
C VAL A 335 -4.80 8.56 14.01
N HIS A 336 -4.92 9.74 13.41
CA HIS A 336 -4.38 10.05 12.10
C HIS A 336 -3.75 11.45 12.03
N VAL A 337 -2.81 11.77 12.89
CA VAL A 337 -1.99 12.97 12.71
C VAL A 337 -0.85 12.65 11.76
N ALA A 338 -0.77 13.36 10.64
CA ALA A 338 0.44 13.41 9.83
C ALA A 338 1.55 14.04 10.68
N ARG A 339 2.75 13.47 10.66
CA ARG A 339 3.96 14.12 11.17
C ARG A 339 4.54 15.00 10.10
#